data_80105934433d13d349b72300361469e1
#
_entry.id   80105934433d13d349b72300361469e1
#
_cell.length_a   1.000
_cell.length_b   1.000
_cell.length_c   1.000
_cell.angle_alpha   90.00
_cell.angle_beta   90.00
_cell.angle_gamma   90.00
#
_symmetry.space_group_name_H-M   'P 1'
#
loop_
_entity.id
_entity.type
_entity.pdbx_description
1 polymer ?
#
loop_
_entity_poly.entity_id
_entity_poly.type
_entity_poly.pdbx_seq_one_letter_code
_entity_poly.pdbx_strand_id
1 'polypeptide(L)'
;EELEHEVQTHERCGKEVEYSVMKQWFIDIMNHKEDFLKIGNEIKWHPEHMHNRYDEWVNNVAWDWCISRQRYFGVPFPVWYCKDCGEPIFAKMEDLPVNPLVDSPKVDKCPKCGCSQFVPETDVMDTWATSSVTPLINMRYGEKDNYESFLKPMSLRTNASEIIRTWDFYTIVKSFYHFGQRPWDNVMISGFVMANKGEKISKSKGNSKVEPIDLINQYSADGIRYWAGSGRLGTDIVFSEETLLRGKKLINKIWNVSKFIEMHLADYEDKEFNDYEYIDKWILGSFQEMEKGFVKYLDEYEVGLALNHLEKFFWNFCDNYIEIVKHRLYRPEEFGDIPRYSGQKTVYTILYKLLQDFSIFFPFITEEIYQELYRDNKSIHLTEIKPLQFNFAKEIKNGDKIIDIISQARGEKSNNNLSLKTPIKVLELNVNEDLKEAINSSVKDFKATLFIEDLLLNNTNDDFKINKIELDLESK
;
A
#
# COMPACT_ATOMS: atom_id res chain seq x y z
N GLU A 1 49.41 30.15 24.79
CA GLU A 1 49.14 28.97 23.94
C GLU A 1 47.71 29.10 23.42
N GLU A 2 47.53 29.10 22.11
CA GLU A 2 46.20 29.01 21.49
C GLU A 2 45.73 27.57 21.64
N LEU A 3 44.52 27.37 22.19
CA LEU A 3 43.88 26.06 22.36
C LEU A 3 42.73 25.93 21.37
N GLU A 4 42.82 24.98 20.45
CA GLU A 4 41.69 24.59 19.58
C GLU A 4 40.95 23.46 20.24
N HIS A 5 39.63 23.58 20.41
CA HIS A 5 38.76 22.50 20.82
C HIS A 5 37.42 22.50 20.04
N GLU A 6 36.85 21.34 19.86
CA GLU A 6 35.54 21.20 19.22
C GLU A 6 34.41 21.63 20.15
N VAL A 7 33.56 22.54 19.68
CA VAL A 7 32.36 23.00 20.39
C VAL A 7 31.12 22.47 19.69
N GLN A 8 30.23 21.88 20.46
CA GLN A 8 28.94 21.42 19.91
C GLN A 8 28.04 22.63 19.61
N THR A 9 27.50 22.64 18.40
CA THR A 9 26.59 23.70 17.97
C THR A 9 25.20 23.16 17.68
N HIS A 10 24.19 24.02 17.83
CA HIS A 10 22.80 23.69 17.50
C HIS A 10 22.63 23.51 15.98
N GLU A 11 22.10 22.37 15.57
CA GLU A 11 22.00 21.93 14.16
C GLU A 11 21.35 22.97 13.22
N ARG A 12 20.35 23.72 13.69
CA ARG A 12 19.59 24.67 12.85
C ARG A 12 20.16 26.07 12.79
N CYS A 13 20.77 26.55 13.86
CA CYS A 13 21.24 27.94 13.95
C CYS A 13 22.75 28.11 14.09
N GLY A 14 23.50 27.02 14.23
CA GLY A 14 24.96 27.03 14.35
C GLY A 14 25.50 27.68 15.62
N LYS A 15 24.65 28.06 16.59
CA LYS A 15 25.11 28.62 17.86
C LYS A 15 25.64 27.55 18.79
N GLU A 16 26.61 27.88 19.57
CA GLU A 16 27.20 27.02 20.60
C GLU A 16 26.13 26.56 21.62
N VAL A 17 26.25 25.32 22.07
CA VAL A 17 25.35 24.71 23.05
C VAL A 17 25.96 24.91 24.44
N GLU A 18 25.19 25.47 25.37
CA GLU A 18 25.53 25.63 26.76
C GLU A 18 24.78 24.68 27.65
N TYR A 19 25.41 24.25 28.76
CA TYR A 19 24.79 23.42 29.76
C TYR A 19 24.19 24.28 30.86
N SER A 20 22.91 24.06 31.20
CA SER A 20 22.20 24.77 32.24
C SER A 20 21.46 23.77 33.13
N VAL A 21 21.44 24.06 34.45
CA VAL A 21 20.70 23.25 35.41
C VAL A 21 19.32 23.88 35.60
N MET A 22 18.27 23.14 35.31
CA MET A 22 16.88 23.59 35.39
C MET A 22 16.00 22.50 36.02
N LYS A 23 14.93 22.91 36.71
CA LYS A 23 13.87 21.98 37.11
C LYS A 23 13.06 21.61 35.91
N GLN A 24 12.83 20.33 35.69
CA GLN A 24 12.10 19.80 34.55
C GLN A 24 11.13 18.71 34.98
N TRP A 25 10.09 18.50 34.18
CA TRP A 25 9.20 17.35 34.30
C TRP A 25 9.76 16.16 33.54
N PHE A 26 9.78 15.01 34.20
CA PHE A 26 10.27 13.75 33.61
C PHE A 26 9.22 12.66 33.72
N ILE A 27 9.16 11.77 32.75
CA ILE A 27 8.51 10.48 32.85
C ILE A 27 9.59 9.42 33.09
N ASP A 28 9.37 8.57 34.10
CA ASP A 28 10.30 7.50 34.45
C ASP A 28 10.41 6.48 33.34
N ILE A 29 11.60 6.33 32.80
CA ILE A 29 11.96 5.34 31.76
C ILE A 29 12.86 4.27 32.36
N MET A 30 13.78 4.69 33.22
CA MET A 30 14.89 3.84 33.64
C MET A 30 14.44 2.61 34.44
N ASN A 31 13.36 2.73 35.21
CA ASN A 31 12.84 1.67 36.04
C ASN A 31 11.91 0.69 35.28
N HIS A 32 11.52 1.01 34.04
CA HIS A 32 10.51 0.27 33.26
C HIS A 32 11.01 -0.25 31.90
N LYS A 33 12.33 -0.29 31.67
CA LYS A 33 12.89 -0.75 30.38
C LYS A 33 12.44 -2.16 30.00
N GLU A 34 12.39 -3.07 30.96
CA GLU A 34 11.93 -4.45 30.74
C GLU A 34 10.46 -4.50 30.31
N ASP A 35 9.62 -3.65 30.88
CA ASP A 35 8.21 -3.53 30.50
C ASP A 35 8.08 -3.02 29.05
N PHE A 36 8.87 -2.03 28.68
CA PHE A 36 8.86 -1.47 27.32
C PHE A 36 9.38 -2.48 26.28
N LEU A 37 10.42 -3.24 26.59
CA LEU A 37 10.90 -4.33 25.73
C LEU A 37 9.83 -5.41 25.57
N LYS A 38 9.15 -5.78 26.66
CA LYS A 38 8.06 -6.76 26.60
C LYS A 38 6.92 -6.28 25.71
N ILE A 39 6.49 -5.04 25.82
CA ILE A 39 5.45 -4.46 24.97
C ILE A 39 5.91 -4.40 23.50
N GLY A 40 7.16 -4.00 23.25
CA GLY A 40 7.74 -4.00 21.91
C GLY A 40 7.71 -5.38 21.23
N ASN A 41 7.95 -6.45 22.01
CA ASN A 41 7.88 -7.84 21.54
C ASN A 41 6.44 -8.32 21.25
N GLU A 42 5.42 -7.68 21.83
CA GLU A 42 4.01 -7.98 21.55
C GLU A 42 3.51 -7.35 20.24
N ILE A 43 4.27 -6.42 19.66
CA ILE A 43 3.96 -5.70 18.42
C ILE A 43 4.59 -6.45 17.24
N LYS A 44 3.85 -6.59 16.14
CA LYS A 44 4.38 -7.11 14.89
C LYS A 44 5.03 -5.97 14.08
N TRP A 45 6.32 -6.08 13.82
CA TRP A 45 7.10 -5.10 13.07
C TRP A 45 7.25 -5.50 11.60
N HIS A 46 6.94 -4.59 10.69
CA HIS A 46 7.02 -4.78 9.25
C HIS A 46 7.96 -3.72 8.63
N PRO A 47 9.19 -4.14 8.19
CA PRO A 47 9.78 -5.47 8.27
C PRO A 47 10.30 -5.79 9.70
N GLU A 48 10.38 -7.08 10.02
CA GLU A 48 10.74 -7.58 11.35
C GLU A 48 12.06 -7.00 11.89
N HIS A 49 13.07 -6.84 11.05
CA HIS A 49 14.39 -6.32 11.46
C HIS A 49 14.36 -4.88 12.03
N MET A 50 13.28 -4.12 11.80
CA MET A 50 13.12 -2.78 12.38
C MET A 50 12.85 -2.81 13.88
N HIS A 51 12.41 -3.95 14.42
CA HIS A 51 12.31 -4.19 15.86
C HIS A 51 13.65 -4.02 16.56
N ASN A 52 14.75 -4.45 15.95
CA ASN A 52 16.09 -4.30 16.53
C ASN A 52 16.44 -2.84 16.85
N ARG A 53 15.98 -1.88 16.03
CA ARG A 53 16.21 -0.45 16.29
C ARG A 53 15.46 0.06 17.53
N TYR A 54 14.28 -0.50 17.79
CA TYR A 54 13.52 -0.21 19.01
C TYR A 54 14.23 -0.80 20.23
N ASP A 55 14.61 -2.07 20.18
CA ASP A 55 15.29 -2.74 21.29
C ASP A 55 16.64 -2.08 21.63
N GLU A 56 17.44 -1.78 20.60
CA GLU A 56 18.69 -1.04 20.79
C GLU A 56 18.45 0.32 21.49
N TRP A 57 17.41 1.04 21.07
CA TRP A 57 17.08 2.30 21.71
C TRP A 57 16.69 2.14 23.16
N VAL A 58 15.78 1.24 23.50
CA VAL A 58 15.32 0.99 24.88
C VAL A 58 16.47 0.54 25.76
N ASN A 59 17.34 -0.35 25.27
CA ASN A 59 18.49 -0.82 26.03
C ASN A 59 19.51 0.29 26.31
N ASN A 60 19.75 1.17 25.35
CA ASN A 60 20.80 2.19 25.42
C ASN A 60 20.35 3.56 25.98
N VAL A 61 19.03 3.81 26.12
CA VAL A 61 18.57 5.05 26.75
C VAL A 61 19.10 5.14 28.19
N ALA A 62 19.71 6.28 28.55
CA ALA A 62 20.47 6.45 29.79
C ALA A 62 19.84 7.45 30.76
N TRP A 63 18.67 7.99 30.44
CA TRP A 63 17.96 8.99 31.27
C TRP A 63 16.45 8.90 31.04
N ASP A 64 15.73 9.46 32.00
CA ASP A 64 14.27 9.59 31.94
C ASP A 64 13.84 10.60 30.88
N TRP A 65 12.61 10.46 30.41
CA TRP A 65 12.10 11.33 29.36
C TRP A 65 11.71 12.71 29.89
N CYS A 66 12.50 13.73 29.58
CA CYS A 66 12.19 15.13 29.87
C CYS A 66 11.05 15.62 28.98
N ILE A 67 9.90 15.93 29.56
CA ILE A 67 8.67 16.32 28.85
C ILE A 67 8.33 17.80 28.93
N SER A 68 9.08 18.62 29.68
CA SER A 68 8.85 20.07 29.79
C SER A 68 9.73 20.87 28.85
N ARG A 69 9.20 21.99 28.35
CA ARG A 69 9.89 22.92 27.46
C ARG A 69 9.59 24.37 27.84
N GLN A 70 10.61 25.21 27.79
CA GLN A 70 10.51 26.66 28.02
C GLN A 70 10.20 27.34 26.67
N ARG A 71 8.93 27.26 26.24
CA ARG A 71 8.45 27.80 24.96
C ARG A 71 7.13 28.54 25.16
N TYR A 72 6.87 29.48 24.27
CA TYR A 72 5.62 30.23 24.28
C TYR A 72 4.43 29.35 23.81
N PHE A 73 4.64 28.56 22.74
CA PHE A 73 3.61 27.65 22.22
C PHE A 73 3.80 26.23 22.72
N GLY A 74 2.71 25.62 23.17
CA GLY A 74 2.65 24.23 23.60
C GLY A 74 1.40 23.97 24.41
N VAL A 75 1.18 22.70 24.76
CA VAL A 75 0.12 22.31 25.71
C VAL A 75 0.64 22.59 27.13
N PRO A 76 -0.04 23.45 27.95
CA PRO A 76 0.43 23.77 29.29
C PRO A 76 0.31 22.54 30.20
N PHE A 77 1.18 22.48 31.23
CA PHE A 77 1.01 21.53 32.33
C PHE A 77 -0.11 22.03 33.25
N PRO A 78 -1.11 21.21 33.59
CA PRO A 78 -2.21 21.59 34.42
C PRO A 78 -1.81 21.59 35.93
N VAL A 79 -0.78 22.41 36.29
CA VAL A 79 -0.11 22.38 37.60
C VAL A 79 0.14 23.78 38.11
N TRP A 80 -0.04 23.94 39.43
CA TRP A 80 0.39 25.10 40.20
C TRP A 80 1.30 24.64 41.32
N TYR A 81 2.07 25.54 41.89
CA TYR A 81 2.94 25.27 43.01
C TYR A 81 2.54 26.13 44.21
N CYS A 82 2.50 25.55 45.41
CA CYS A 82 2.34 26.32 46.63
C CYS A 82 3.51 27.30 46.76
N LYS A 83 3.21 28.58 46.98
CA LYS A 83 4.22 29.64 47.09
C LYS A 83 5.17 29.45 48.27
N ASP A 84 4.69 28.89 49.37
CA ASP A 84 5.48 28.76 50.61
C ASP A 84 6.30 27.48 50.66
N CYS A 85 5.75 26.33 50.26
CA CYS A 85 6.43 25.04 50.40
C CYS A 85 6.77 24.36 49.07
N GLY A 86 6.39 24.94 47.91
CA GLY A 86 6.69 24.40 46.60
C GLY A 86 5.93 23.13 46.25
N GLU A 87 4.95 22.70 47.03
CA GLU A 87 4.14 21.51 46.78
C GLU A 87 3.36 21.66 45.47
N PRO A 88 3.45 20.70 44.51
CA PRO A 88 2.68 20.75 43.26
C PRO A 88 1.20 20.46 43.54
N ILE A 89 0.33 21.25 42.91
CA ILE A 89 -1.11 21.11 42.90
C ILE A 89 -1.55 20.81 41.50
N PHE A 90 -2.06 19.61 41.26
CA PHE A 90 -2.53 19.15 39.95
C PHE A 90 -4.00 19.48 39.76
N ALA A 91 -4.39 19.89 38.56
CA ALA A 91 -5.79 19.93 38.17
C ALA A 91 -6.39 18.51 38.19
N LYS A 92 -7.66 18.42 38.58
CA LYS A 92 -8.38 17.16 38.46
C LYS A 92 -8.84 16.93 37.03
N MET A 93 -9.13 15.67 36.67
CA MET A 93 -9.64 15.28 35.38
C MET A 93 -10.89 16.06 34.94
N GLU A 94 -11.79 16.26 35.91
CA GLU A 94 -13.06 16.97 35.73
C GLU A 94 -12.91 18.48 35.45
N ASP A 95 -11.75 19.05 35.82
CA ASP A 95 -11.45 20.48 35.63
C ASP A 95 -10.76 20.78 34.30
N LEU A 96 -10.33 19.74 33.57
CA LEU A 96 -9.64 19.91 32.31
C LEU A 96 -10.59 20.31 31.13
N PRO A 97 -10.13 21.11 30.17
CA PRO A 97 -8.78 21.67 30.03
C PRO A 97 -8.55 22.91 30.88
N VAL A 98 -7.32 23.08 31.41
CA VAL A 98 -6.91 24.29 32.17
C VAL A 98 -5.62 24.87 31.62
N ASN A 99 -5.47 26.19 31.71
CA ASN A 99 -4.22 26.90 31.48
C ASN A 99 -3.82 27.58 32.79
N PRO A 100 -2.80 27.12 33.53
CA PRO A 100 -2.42 27.66 34.83
C PRO A 100 -2.07 29.15 34.83
N LEU A 101 -1.68 29.70 33.64
CA LEU A 101 -1.37 31.14 33.55
C LEU A 101 -2.61 32.04 33.64
N VAL A 102 -3.81 31.51 33.39
CA VAL A 102 -5.08 32.27 33.42
C VAL A 102 -6.10 31.68 34.37
N ASP A 103 -6.01 30.38 34.67
CA ASP A 103 -6.92 29.67 35.54
C ASP A 103 -6.30 29.52 36.95
N SER A 104 -7.14 29.48 37.99
CA SER A 104 -6.71 29.22 39.34
C SER A 104 -6.95 27.76 39.75
N PRO A 105 -6.13 27.18 40.67
CA PRO A 105 -6.40 25.84 41.16
C PRO A 105 -7.73 25.78 41.90
N LYS A 106 -8.43 24.66 41.84
CA LYS A 106 -9.72 24.41 42.52
C LYS A 106 -9.53 23.97 43.98
N VAL A 107 -8.51 24.51 44.65
CA VAL A 107 -8.22 24.28 46.05
C VAL A 107 -7.96 25.64 46.75
N ASP A 108 -8.56 25.85 47.92
CA ASP A 108 -8.40 27.10 48.67
C ASP A 108 -7.07 27.18 49.40
N LYS A 109 -6.54 26.04 49.83
CA LYS A 109 -5.32 25.94 50.64
C LYS A 109 -4.45 24.75 50.21
N CYS A 110 -3.15 24.95 50.31
CA CYS A 110 -2.17 23.87 50.12
C CYS A 110 -2.42 22.73 51.11
N PRO A 111 -2.55 21.49 50.67
CA PRO A 111 -2.79 20.35 51.57
C PRO A 111 -1.63 20.07 52.50
N LYS A 112 -0.41 20.56 52.19
CA LYS A 112 0.78 20.31 52.98
C LYS A 112 1.04 21.38 54.06
N CYS A 113 0.87 22.67 53.76
CA CYS A 113 1.26 23.74 54.66
C CYS A 113 0.13 24.74 54.96
N GLY A 114 -1.04 24.64 54.31
CA GLY A 114 -2.19 25.51 54.52
C GLY A 114 -2.09 26.90 53.85
N CYS A 115 -1.04 27.20 53.09
CA CYS A 115 -0.90 28.44 52.32
C CYS A 115 -1.99 28.55 51.25
N SER A 116 -2.51 29.74 51.00
CA SER A 116 -3.53 30.04 49.99
C SER A 116 -3.00 30.71 48.72
N GLN A 117 -1.68 30.84 48.61
CA GLN A 117 -1.05 31.44 47.44
C GLN A 117 -0.36 30.37 46.55
N PHE A 118 -0.66 30.42 45.27
CA PHE A 118 -0.15 29.47 44.28
C PHE A 118 0.53 30.19 43.11
N VAL A 119 1.59 29.58 42.58
CA VAL A 119 2.34 30.05 41.41
C VAL A 119 2.07 29.07 40.29
N PRO A 120 1.68 29.53 39.08
CA PRO A 120 1.42 28.67 37.97
C PRO A 120 2.70 28.03 37.40
N GLU A 121 2.59 26.83 36.84
CA GLU A 121 3.60 26.29 35.96
C GLU A 121 3.64 27.10 34.65
N THR A 122 4.84 27.44 34.19
CA THR A 122 5.07 28.23 32.98
C THR A 122 5.55 27.40 31.82
N ASP A 123 6.07 26.21 32.06
CA ASP A 123 6.53 25.32 31.06
C ASP A 123 5.36 24.69 30.28
N VAL A 124 5.64 24.30 29.05
CA VAL A 124 4.70 23.58 28.18
C VAL A 124 5.21 22.17 27.90
N MET A 125 4.31 21.29 27.55
CA MET A 125 4.67 19.91 27.20
C MET A 125 5.51 19.86 25.92
N ASP A 126 6.49 18.98 25.89
CA ASP A 126 7.18 18.56 24.67
C ASP A 126 6.20 18.07 23.62
N THR A 127 6.46 18.40 22.36
CA THR A 127 5.58 17.98 21.24
C THR A 127 5.50 16.47 21.08
N TRP A 128 6.54 15.73 21.45
CA TRP A 128 6.48 14.26 21.50
C TRP A 128 5.55 13.76 22.64
N ALA A 129 5.48 14.46 23.76
CA ALA A 129 4.55 14.12 24.84
C ALA A 129 3.09 14.31 24.43
N THR A 130 2.79 15.26 23.56
CA THR A 130 1.45 15.47 23.03
C THR A 130 1.14 14.56 21.84
N SER A 131 2.09 14.34 20.92
CA SER A 131 1.88 13.47 19.78
C SER A 131 1.81 11.97 20.14
N SER A 132 2.42 11.56 21.25
CA SER A 132 2.38 10.18 21.75
C SER A 132 1.00 9.72 22.25
N VAL A 133 0.02 10.62 22.35
CA VAL A 133 -1.39 10.29 22.64
C VAL A 133 -2.26 10.18 21.37
N THR A 134 -1.66 10.21 20.18
CA THR A 134 -2.38 10.09 18.89
C THR A 134 -3.29 8.85 18.82
N PRO A 135 -2.93 7.66 19.33
CA PRO A 135 -3.86 6.53 19.37
C PRO A 135 -5.15 6.85 20.13
N LEU A 136 -5.05 7.57 21.25
CA LEU A 136 -6.20 7.97 22.05
C LEU A 136 -7.07 9.01 21.32
N ILE A 137 -6.44 9.94 20.60
CA ILE A 137 -7.14 10.94 19.79
C ILE A 137 -7.92 10.24 18.67
N ASN A 138 -7.31 9.29 17.97
CA ASN A 138 -7.98 8.53 16.92
C ASN A 138 -9.13 7.67 17.47
N MET A 139 -9.02 7.19 18.69
CA MET A 139 -10.06 6.46 19.41
C MET A 139 -11.13 7.38 20.01
N ARG A 140 -11.03 8.69 19.86
CA ARG A 140 -11.94 9.68 20.46
C ARG A 140 -12.05 9.52 21.97
N TYR A 141 -10.89 9.35 22.64
CA TYR A 141 -10.82 9.21 24.08
C TYR A 141 -11.54 10.38 24.78
N GLY A 142 -12.48 10.06 25.68
CA GLY A 142 -13.29 11.04 26.41
C GLY A 142 -14.61 11.41 25.72
N GLU A 143 -14.90 10.94 24.51
CA GLU A 143 -16.24 11.03 23.93
C GLU A 143 -17.11 9.88 24.45
N LYS A 144 -18.33 10.21 24.95
CA LYS A 144 -19.15 9.28 25.76
C LYS A 144 -19.64 8.03 25.04
N ASP A 145 -19.73 8.02 23.71
CA ASP A 145 -20.49 6.99 22.98
C ASP A 145 -19.63 5.83 22.42
N ASN A 146 -18.29 5.90 22.50
CA ASN A 146 -17.43 4.91 21.85
C ASN A 146 -16.29 4.36 22.71
N TYR A 147 -16.26 4.67 23.99
CA TYR A 147 -15.09 4.45 24.85
C TYR A 147 -14.69 2.98 24.99
N GLU A 148 -15.62 2.08 25.23
CA GLU A 148 -15.32 0.67 25.51
C GLU A 148 -14.84 -0.12 24.26
N SER A 149 -15.32 0.25 23.06
CA SER A 149 -14.91 -0.42 21.83
C SER A 149 -13.46 -0.12 21.44
N PHE A 150 -12.86 0.93 22.00
CA PHE A 150 -11.55 1.46 21.62
C PHE A 150 -10.43 1.18 22.64
N LEU A 151 -10.71 0.48 23.72
CA LEU A 151 -9.66 0.02 24.66
C LEU A 151 -8.78 -1.10 24.07
N LYS A 152 -9.04 -1.52 22.85
CA LYS A 152 -8.19 -2.46 22.12
C LYS A 152 -7.05 -1.70 21.43
N PRO A 153 -5.87 -2.32 21.29
CA PRO A 153 -4.80 -1.75 20.49
C PRO A 153 -5.27 -1.43 19.07
N MET A 154 -4.76 -0.35 18.47
CA MET A 154 -5.01 -0.04 17.07
C MET A 154 -4.46 -1.17 16.18
N SER A 155 -5.07 -1.40 15.01
CA SER A 155 -4.64 -2.47 14.11
C SER A 155 -3.28 -2.20 13.50
N LEU A 156 -3.00 -0.94 13.12
CA LEU A 156 -1.81 -0.58 12.35
C LEU A 156 -1.31 0.83 12.69
N ARG A 157 0.01 0.94 12.81
CA ARG A 157 0.78 2.17 12.85
C ARG A 157 1.74 2.25 11.67
N THR A 158 1.78 3.37 10.95
CA THR A 158 2.70 3.59 9.84
C THR A 158 3.60 4.80 10.11
N ASN A 159 4.92 4.64 9.97
CA ASN A 159 5.90 5.73 10.08
C ASN A 159 7.24 5.38 9.43
N ALA A 160 8.13 6.38 9.31
CA ALA A 160 9.50 6.16 8.87
C ALA A 160 10.41 5.73 10.03
N SER A 161 11.50 5.06 9.71
CA SER A 161 12.42 4.47 10.69
C SER A 161 13.08 5.49 11.64
N GLU A 162 13.13 6.77 11.26
CA GLU A 162 13.75 7.83 12.08
C GLU A 162 13.01 8.13 13.38
N ILE A 163 11.70 7.87 13.42
CA ILE A 163 10.86 8.18 14.59
C ILE A 163 10.51 6.95 15.45
N ILE A 164 11.14 5.81 15.21
CA ILE A 164 11.01 4.63 16.07
C ILE A 164 11.43 4.98 17.51
N ARG A 165 12.59 5.63 17.68
CA ARG A 165 13.16 6.01 18.97
C ARG A 165 12.49 7.20 19.64
N THR A 166 11.61 7.90 18.94
CA THR A 166 10.84 9.03 19.48
C THR A 166 9.36 8.69 19.49
N TRP A 167 8.66 8.79 18.38
CA TRP A 167 7.21 8.65 18.38
C TRP A 167 6.74 7.25 18.77
N ASP A 168 7.32 6.17 18.20
CA ASP A 168 6.90 4.81 18.55
C ASP A 168 7.23 4.52 20.02
N PHE A 169 8.46 4.80 20.45
CA PHE A 169 8.88 4.58 21.83
C PHE A 169 8.02 5.37 22.82
N TYR A 170 7.87 6.68 22.62
CA TYR A 170 7.09 7.51 23.54
C TYR A 170 5.60 7.19 23.55
N THR A 171 5.05 6.70 22.44
CA THR A 171 3.66 6.22 22.41
C THR A 171 3.50 4.91 23.21
N ILE A 172 4.47 4.00 23.11
CA ILE A 172 4.51 2.78 23.92
C ILE A 172 4.62 3.14 25.42
N VAL A 173 5.50 4.07 25.78
CA VAL A 173 5.62 4.57 27.15
C VAL A 173 4.29 5.12 27.67
N LYS A 174 3.63 5.98 26.90
CA LYS A 174 2.31 6.53 27.28
C LYS A 174 1.24 5.46 27.41
N SER A 175 1.19 4.50 26.48
CA SER A 175 0.24 3.40 26.53
C SER A 175 0.46 2.50 27.75
N PHE A 176 1.72 2.24 28.09
CA PHE A 176 2.07 1.50 29.31
C PHE A 176 1.53 2.21 30.55
N TYR A 177 1.84 3.51 30.74
CA TYR A 177 1.41 4.25 31.93
C TYR A 177 -0.10 4.44 32.04
N HIS A 178 -0.81 4.57 30.91
CA HIS A 178 -2.26 4.76 30.93
C HIS A 178 -3.04 3.44 31.00
N PHE A 179 -2.56 2.37 30.35
CA PHE A 179 -3.37 1.16 30.11
C PHE A 179 -2.64 -0.15 30.37
N GLY A 180 -1.33 -0.15 30.61
CA GLY A 180 -0.53 -1.38 30.78
C GLY A 180 -0.46 -2.27 29.55
N GLN A 181 -0.67 -1.74 28.33
CA GLN A 181 -0.76 -2.51 27.10
C GLN A 181 -0.07 -1.83 25.93
N ARG A 182 0.13 -2.59 24.82
CA ARG A 182 0.64 -2.05 23.56
C ARG A 182 -0.38 -1.08 22.92
N PRO A 183 0.07 -0.02 22.24
CA PRO A 183 -0.82 0.95 21.59
C PRO A 183 -1.38 0.47 20.25
N TRP A 184 -0.75 -0.50 19.58
CA TRP A 184 -1.13 -1.07 18.30
C TRP A 184 -0.65 -2.51 18.14
N ASP A 185 -1.28 -3.26 17.21
CA ASP A 185 -0.92 -4.65 16.93
C ASP A 185 0.24 -4.75 15.92
N ASN A 186 0.28 -3.84 14.95
CA ASN A 186 1.24 -3.85 13.87
C ASN A 186 1.89 -2.47 13.69
N VAL A 187 3.18 -2.45 13.36
CA VAL A 187 3.94 -1.25 12.97
C VAL A 187 4.55 -1.49 11.58
N MET A 188 4.23 -0.60 10.64
CA MET A 188 4.73 -0.65 9.28
C MET A 188 5.75 0.49 9.07
N ILE A 189 7.02 0.12 8.86
CA ILE A 189 8.13 1.06 8.80
C ILE A 189 8.57 1.28 7.37
N SER A 190 8.53 2.52 6.91
CA SER A 190 9.09 2.94 5.62
C SER A 190 10.55 3.36 5.74
N GLY A 191 11.29 3.28 4.62
CA GLY A 191 12.58 3.95 4.47
C GLY A 191 12.44 5.44 4.13
N PHE A 192 13.56 6.09 3.84
CA PHE A 192 13.60 7.48 3.40
C PHE A 192 13.47 7.61 1.89
N VAL A 193 13.05 8.80 1.46
CA VAL A 193 13.19 9.22 0.07
C VAL A 193 14.55 9.91 -0.10
N MET A 194 15.37 9.34 -0.98
CA MET A 194 16.71 9.80 -1.26
C MET A 194 16.75 10.61 -2.56
N ALA A 195 17.45 11.74 -2.57
CA ALA A 195 17.68 12.50 -3.79
C ALA A 195 18.64 11.77 -4.75
N ASN A 196 19.66 11.11 -4.18
CA ASN A 196 20.65 10.27 -4.84
C ASN A 196 21.06 9.14 -3.89
N LYS A 197 21.87 8.18 -4.35
CA LYS A 197 22.43 7.16 -3.47
C LYS A 197 23.23 7.82 -2.33
N GLY A 198 22.76 7.65 -1.10
CA GLY A 198 23.42 8.16 0.10
C GLY A 198 23.02 9.58 0.53
N GLU A 199 22.12 10.27 -0.20
CA GLU A 199 21.71 11.63 0.14
C GLU A 199 20.19 11.74 0.34
N LYS A 200 19.78 11.96 1.58
CA LYS A 200 18.36 12.17 1.95
C LYS A 200 17.85 13.52 1.41
N ILE A 201 16.63 13.53 0.86
CA ILE A 201 15.92 14.76 0.51
C ILE A 201 15.69 15.60 1.76
N SER A 202 16.13 16.86 1.73
CA SER A 202 15.97 17.80 2.84
C SER A 202 15.66 19.20 2.33
N LYS A 203 14.61 19.84 2.88
CA LYS A 203 14.26 21.24 2.58
C LYS A 203 15.40 22.21 2.89
N SER A 204 16.14 21.97 3.99
CA SER A 204 17.25 22.84 4.39
C SER A 204 18.45 22.76 3.44
N LYS A 205 18.61 21.67 2.72
CA LYS A 205 19.69 21.47 1.73
C LYS A 205 19.27 21.90 0.32
N GLY A 206 17.99 22.16 0.07
CA GLY A 206 17.49 22.53 -1.26
C GLY A 206 17.77 21.45 -2.34
N ASN A 207 17.97 20.20 -1.95
CA ASN A 207 18.34 19.10 -2.84
C ASN A 207 17.15 18.35 -3.43
N SER A 208 15.90 18.78 -3.16
CA SER A 208 14.72 18.35 -3.90
C SER A 208 14.67 19.12 -5.22
N LYS A 209 14.74 18.40 -6.34
CA LYS A 209 14.67 18.99 -7.68
C LYS A 209 13.25 19.42 -8.05
N VAL A 210 12.23 18.88 -7.38
CA VAL A 210 10.82 19.07 -7.72
C VAL A 210 9.98 19.09 -6.44
N GLU A 211 9.05 20.03 -6.35
CA GLU A 211 8.09 20.06 -5.26
C GLU A 211 7.00 18.97 -5.45
N PRO A 212 6.44 18.38 -4.36
CA PRO A 212 5.42 17.34 -4.47
C PRO A 212 4.23 17.73 -5.33
N ILE A 213 3.81 19.00 -5.30
CA ILE A 213 2.67 19.49 -6.09
C ILE A 213 2.96 19.46 -7.60
N ASP A 214 4.20 19.76 -8.00
CA ASP A 214 4.62 19.71 -9.40
C ASP A 214 4.62 18.27 -9.91
N LEU A 215 5.04 17.32 -9.07
CA LEU A 215 4.96 15.90 -9.38
C LEU A 215 3.50 15.43 -9.55
N ILE A 216 2.59 15.89 -8.69
CA ILE A 216 1.15 15.59 -8.81
C ILE A 216 0.61 16.12 -10.13
N ASN A 217 0.95 17.35 -10.49
CA ASN A 217 0.50 17.98 -11.75
C ASN A 217 1.06 17.25 -12.99
N GLN A 218 2.28 16.72 -12.92
CA GLN A 218 2.94 16.06 -14.05
C GLN A 218 2.56 14.57 -14.19
N TYR A 219 2.44 13.86 -13.09
CA TYR A 219 2.28 12.38 -13.06
C TYR A 219 0.95 11.90 -12.47
N SER A 220 0.09 12.78 -12.00
CA SER A 220 -1.11 12.55 -11.20
C SER A 220 -0.83 12.05 -9.77
N ALA A 221 -1.82 12.17 -8.89
CA ALA A 221 -1.75 11.62 -7.54
C ALA A 221 -1.59 10.09 -7.57
N ASP A 222 -2.30 9.40 -8.44
CA ASP A 222 -2.21 7.95 -8.63
C ASP A 222 -0.81 7.51 -9.10
N GLY A 223 -0.16 8.30 -9.98
CA GLY A 223 1.20 8.01 -10.42
C GLY A 223 2.24 8.09 -9.29
N ILE A 224 2.08 9.05 -8.37
CA ILE A 224 2.94 9.17 -7.19
C ILE A 224 2.66 8.03 -6.21
N ARG A 225 1.39 7.65 -6.01
CA ARG A 225 1.02 6.52 -5.17
C ARG A 225 1.59 5.19 -5.71
N TYR A 226 1.62 5.01 -7.03
CA TYR A 226 2.28 3.88 -7.67
C TYR A 226 3.78 3.83 -7.30
N TRP A 227 4.47 4.97 -7.46
CA TRP A 227 5.90 5.04 -7.11
C TRP A 227 6.12 4.72 -5.62
N ALA A 228 5.32 5.30 -4.72
CA ALA A 228 5.40 5.02 -3.29
C ALA A 228 5.09 3.55 -2.98
N GLY A 229 4.03 2.99 -3.57
CA GLY A 229 3.61 1.60 -3.39
C GLY A 229 4.56 0.56 -4.00
N SER A 230 5.40 0.94 -4.97
CA SER A 230 6.42 0.05 -5.55
C SER A 230 7.67 -0.13 -4.67
N GLY A 231 7.80 0.67 -3.60
CA GLY A 231 8.90 0.58 -2.66
C GLY A 231 8.81 -0.63 -1.73
N ARG A 232 9.98 -1.02 -1.19
CA ARG A 232 10.06 -2.05 -0.16
C ARG A 232 10.12 -1.41 1.22
N LEU A 233 9.35 -1.95 2.17
CA LEU A 233 9.39 -1.49 3.56
C LEU A 233 10.80 -1.60 4.16
N GLY A 234 11.15 -0.66 5.04
CA GLY A 234 12.44 -0.63 5.72
C GLY A 234 13.64 -0.30 4.84
N THR A 235 13.41 -0.02 3.56
CA THR A 235 14.47 0.27 2.58
C THR A 235 14.30 1.67 2.02
N ASP A 236 15.42 2.42 1.92
CA ASP A 236 15.41 3.75 1.32
C ASP A 236 15.12 3.69 -0.17
N ILE A 237 14.27 4.60 -0.65
CA ILE A 237 13.86 4.69 -2.05
C ILE A 237 14.52 5.90 -2.68
N VAL A 238 15.28 5.68 -3.75
CA VAL A 238 15.78 6.78 -4.57
C VAL A 238 14.65 7.30 -5.45
N PHE A 239 14.52 8.63 -5.54
CA PHE A 239 13.57 9.24 -6.46
C PHE A 239 13.83 8.77 -7.91
N SER A 240 12.82 8.25 -8.57
CA SER A 240 12.89 7.68 -9.92
C SER A 240 11.77 8.19 -10.80
N GLU A 241 12.14 9.05 -11.75
CA GLU A 241 11.21 9.52 -12.79
C GLU A 241 10.75 8.37 -13.70
N GLU A 242 11.61 7.40 -13.96
CA GLU A 242 11.26 6.20 -14.75
C GLU A 242 10.10 5.43 -14.11
N THR A 243 10.12 5.25 -12.78
CA THR A 243 9.04 4.58 -12.06
C THR A 243 7.73 5.38 -12.12
N LEU A 244 7.80 6.70 -12.02
CA LEU A 244 6.62 7.57 -12.19
C LEU A 244 6.02 7.45 -13.61
N LEU A 245 6.87 7.41 -14.64
CA LEU A 245 6.43 7.21 -16.02
C LEU A 245 5.82 5.81 -16.25
N ARG A 246 6.33 4.77 -15.59
CA ARG A 246 5.71 3.44 -15.59
C ARG A 246 4.32 3.48 -14.99
N GLY A 247 4.15 4.12 -13.83
CA GLY A 247 2.84 4.32 -13.20
C GLY A 247 1.86 5.03 -14.15
N LYS A 248 2.29 6.11 -14.80
CA LYS A 248 1.47 6.84 -15.77
C LYS A 248 1.07 5.96 -16.98
N LYS A 249 1.98 5.13 -17.48
CA LYS A 249 1.67 4.18 -18.57
C LYS A 249 0.65 3.14 -18.12
N LEU A 250 0.78 2.61 -16.91
CA LEU A 250 -0.16 1.64 -16.36
C LEU A 250 -1.56 2.25 -16.19
N ILE A 251 -1.67 3.46 -15.62
CA ILE A 251 -2.93 4.21 -15.48
C ILE A 251 -3.59 4.40 -16.84
N ASN A 252 -2.84 4.86 -17.85
CA ASN A 252 -3.36 5.03 -19.20
C ASN A 252 -3.83 3.70 -19.82
N LYS A 253 -3.13 2.59 -19.54
CA LYS A 253 -3.54 1.27 -20.05
C LYS A 253 -4.83 0.81 -19.37
N ILE A 254 -4.97 1.02 -18.04
CA ILE A 254 -6.21 0.73 -17.29
C ILE A 254 -7.38 1.50 -17.91
N TRP A 255 -7.21 2.80 -18.14
CA TRP A 255 -8.24 3.62 -18.78
C TRP A 255 -8.62 3.10 -20.17
N ASN A 256 -7.64 2.85 -21.02
CA ASN A 256 -7.89 2.44 -22.41
C ASN A 256 -8.57 1.07 -22.50
N VAL A 257 -8.16 0.10 -21.66
CA VAL A 257 -8.80 -1.21 -21.65
C VAL A 257 -10.21 -1.15 -21.09
N SER A 258 -10.45 -0.26 -20.11
CA SER A 258 -11.80 -0.04 -19.56
C SER A 258 -12.73 0.56 -20.61
N LYS A 259 -12.26 1.53 -21.41
CA LYS A 259 -13.03 2.09 -22.54
C LYS A 259 -13.31 1.05 -23.63
N PHE A 260 -12.35 0.18 -23.93
CA PHE A 260 -12.57 -0.94 -24.84
C PHE A 260 -13.66 -1.89 -24.31
N ILE A 261 -13.61 -2.24 -23.04
CA ILE A 261 -14.58 -3.13 -22.41
C ILE A 261 -15.97 -2.47 -22.38
N GLU A 262 -16.06 -1.20 -21.99
CA GLU A 262 -17.31 -0.42 -21.97
C GLU A 262 -18.03 -0.47 -23.31
N MET A 263 -17.30 -0.27 -24.41
CA MET A 263 -17.86 -0.32 -25.77
C MET A 263 -18.52 -1.67 -26.06
N HIS A 264 -17.92 -2.77 -25.57
CA HIS A 264 -18.42 -4.13 -25.79
C HIS A 264 -19.48 -4.60 -24.79
N LEU A 265 -19.73 -3.80 -23.73
CA LEU A 265 -20.78 -4.06 -22.74
C LEU A 265 -22.05 -3.24 -22.97
N ALA A 266 -22.17 -2.52 -24.10
CA ALA A 266 -23.33 -1.67 -24.39
C ALA A 266 -24.67 -2.43 -24.43
N ASP A 267 -24.65 -3.69 -24.83
CA ASP A 267 -25.79 -4.60 -24.90
C ASP A 267 -25.71 -5.74 -23.85
N TYR A 268 -24.80 -5.61 -22.88
CA TYR A 268 -24.60 -6.61 -21.83
C TYR A 268 -25.61 -6.43 -20.69
N GLU A 269 -26.25 -7.51 -20.30
CA GLU A 269 -27.05 -7.61 -19.08
C GLU A 269 -26.46 -8.68 -18.17
N ASP A 270 -26.16 -8.32 -16.93
CA ASP A 270 -25.58 -9.26 -15.98
C ASP A 270 -26.64 -10.28 -15.50
N LYS A 271 -26.32 -11.56 -15.68
CA LYS A 271 -27.15 -12.69 -15.24
C LYS A 271 -26.28 -13.86 -14.82
N GLU A 272 -26.91 -14.80 -14.12
CA GLU A 272 -26.23 -16.05 -13.74
C GLU A 272 -25.80 -16.81 -15.01
N PHE A 273 -24.53 -17.23 -15.05
CA PHE A 273 -23.92 -17.85 -16.21
C PHE A 273 -22.79 -18.79 -15.80
N ASN A 274 -22.79 -19.99 -16.35
CA ASN A 274 -21.82 -21.05 -16.03
C ASN A 274 -21.19 -21.70 -17.27
N ASP A 275 -21.65 -21.33 -18.47
CA ASP A 275 -21.20 -21.93 -19.73
C ASP A 275 -20.04 -21.13 -20.36
N TYR A 276 -18.99 -20.95 -19.54
CA TYR A 276 -17.81 -20.21 -19.97
C TYR A 276 -17.02 -20.96 -21.04
N GLU A 277 -16.54 -20.23 -22.04
CA GLU A 277 -15.58 -20.74 -23.02
C GLU A 277 -14.24 -21.09 -22.38
N TYR A 278 -13.44 -21.96 -23.03
CA TYR A 278 -12.21 -22.50 -22.45
C TYR A 278 -11.22 -21.41 -22.04
N ILE A 279 -10.99 -20.41 -22.90
CA ILE A 279 -10.06 -19.29 -22.63
C ILE A 279 -10.59 -18.37 -21.53
N ASP A 280 -11.91 -18.26 -21.38
CA ASP A 280 -12.54 -17.50 -20.29
C ASP A 280 -12.34 -18.20 -18.93
N LYS A 281 -12.46 -19.54 -18.90
CA LYS A 281 -12.13 -20.35 -17.71
C LYS A 281 -10.66 -20.21 -17.33
N TRP A 282 -9.76 -20.20 -18.31
CA TRP A 282 -8.33 -19.98 -18.08
C TRP A 282 -8.07 -18.65 -17.36
N ILE A 283 -8.58 -17.54 -17.90
CA ILE A 283 -8.26 -16.23 -17.34
C ILE A 283 -8.97 -15.98 -16.01
N LEU A 284 -10.20 -16.46 -15.81
CA LEU A 284 -10.93 -16.40 -14.53
C LEU A 284 -10.20 -17.19 -13.44
N GLY A 285 -9.75 -18.39 -13.76
CA GLY A 285 -8.95 -19.22 -12.85
C GLY A 285 -7.60 -18.58 -12.54
N SER A 286 -6.91 -18.05 -13.54
CA SER A 286 -5.63 -17.34 -13.39
C SER A 286 -5.78 -16.08 -12.52
N PHE A 287 -6.88 -15.34 -12.66
CA PHE A 287 -7.18 -14.21 -11.78
C PHE A 287 -7.34 -14.67 -10.32
N GLN A 288 -8.12 -15.74 -10.08
CA GLN A 288 -8.30 -16.28 -8.74
C GLN A 288 -6.98 -16.68 -8.07
N GLU A 289 -6.07 -17.32 -8.80
CA GLU A 289 -4.74 -17.67 -8.26
C GLU A 289 -3.89 -16.42 -8.00
N MET A 290 -3.95 -15.41 -8.88
CA MET A 290 -3.31 -14.13 -8.65
C MET A 290 -3.88 -13.45 -7.39
N GLU A 291 -5.20 -13.37 -7.24
CA GLU A 291 -5.86 -12.72 -6.11
C GLU A 291 -5.44 -13.35 -4.76
N LYS A 292 -5.30 -14.68 -4.69
CA LYS A 292 -4.77 -15.37 -3.49
C LYS A 292 -3.37 -14.88 -3.12
N GLY A 293 -2.46 -14.80 -4.10
CA GLY A 293 -1.11 -14.27 -3.90
C GLY A 293 -1.09 -12.81 -3.51
N PHE A 294 -1.94 -12.00 -4.14
CA PHE A 294 -2.10 -10.58 -3.86
C PHE A 294 -2.54 -10.32 -2.42
N VAL A 295 -3.61 -10.98 -1.97
CA VAL A 295 -4.11 -10.86 -0.59
C VAL A 295 -3.05 -11.31 0.41
N LYS A 296 -2.36 -12.43 0.15
CA LYS A 296 -1.28 -12.89 1.01
C LYS A 296 -0.19 -11.82 1.18
N TYR A 297 0.28 -11.20 0.10
CA TYR A 297 1.29 -10.14 0.19
C TYR A 297 0.79 -8.92 0.96
N LEU A 298 -0.49 -8.55 0.83
CA LEU A 298 -1.08 -7.45 1.60
C LEU A 298 -1.16 -7.79 3.09
N ASP A 299 -1.55 -9.02 3.45
CA ASP A 299 -1.61 -9.48 4.84
C ASP A 299 -0.21 -9.52 5.50
N GLU A 300 0.83 -9.74 4.70
CA GLU A 300 2.23 -9.69 5.11
C GLU A 300 2.83 -8.26 5.04
N TYR A 301 2.04 -7.24 4.66
CA TYR A 301 2.46 -5.85 4.43
C TYR A 301 3.54 -5.69 3.34
N GLU A 302 3.72 -6.67 2.47
CA GLU A 302 4.63 -6.63 1.31
C GLU A 302 3.96 -5.93 0.12
N VAL A 303 3.62 -4.65 0.32
CA VAL A 303 2.80 -3.82 -0.60
C VAL A 303 3.40 -3.76 -2.01
N GLY A 304 4.73 -3.64 -2.13
CA GLY A 304 5.41 -3.61 -3.43
C GLY A 304 5.33 -4.94 -4.17
N LEU A 305 5.36 -6.08 -3.45
CA LEU A 305 5.17 -7.39 -4.06
C LEU A 305 3.73 -7.60 -4.51
N ALA A 306 2.75 -7.14 -3.70
CA ALA A 306 1.34 -7.17 -4.07
C ALA A 306 1.09 -6.40 -5.37
N LEU A 307 1.58 -5.15 -5.45
CA LEU A 307 1.46 -4.33 -6.66
C LEU A 307 2.09 -4.99 -7.90
N ASN A 308 3.30 -5.52 -7.77
CA ASN A 308 3.99 -6.19 -8.87
C ASN A 308 3.23 -7.44 -9.34
N HIS A 309 2.67 -8.21 -8.39
CA HIS A 309 1.88 -9.40 -8.69
C HIS A 309 0.61 -9.07 -9.46
N LEU A 310 -0.12 -8.05 -9.02
CA LEU A 310 -1.31 -7.52 -9.69
C LEU A 310 -0.99 -6.94 -11.08
N GLU A 311 0.07 -6.12 -11.19
CA GLU A 311 0.52 -5.53 -12.46
C GLU A 311 0.86 -6.61 -13.50
N LYS A 312 1.58 -7.66 -13.08
CA LYS A 312 1.94 -8.77 -13.96
C LYS A 312 0.71 -9.49 -14.53
N PHE A 313 -0.29 -9.74 -13.71
CA PHE A 313 -1.55 -10.31 -14.18
C PHE A 313 -2.28 -9.36 -15.14
N PHE A 314 -2.35 -8.07 -14.81
CA PHE A 314 -3.02 -7.09 -15.64
C PHE A 314 -2.43 -7.00 -17.04
N TRP A 315 -1.09 -7.06 -17.19
CA TRP A 315 -0.44 -7.11 -18.49
C TRP A 315 -0.78 -8.41 -19.25
N ASN A 316 -0.80 -9.56 -18.57
CA ASN A 316 -1.23 -10.83 -19.18
C ASN A 316 -2.69 -10.75 -19.65
N PHE A 317 -3.57 -10.19 -18.85
CA PHE A 317 -4.97 -9.93 -19.21
C PHE A 317 -5.07 -9.06 -20.49
N CYS A 318 -4.34 -7.94 -20.53
CA CYS A 318 -4.39 -7.01 -21.65
C CYS A 318 -3.77 -7.56 -22.93
N ASP A 319 -2.58 -8.17 -22.84
CA ASP A 319 -1.75 -8.48 -24.00
C ASP A 319 -2.06 -9.88 -24.58
N ASN A 320 -2.68 -10.74 -23.77
CA ASN A 320 -3.09 -12.07 -24.18
C ASN A 320 -4.61 -12.23 -24.22
N TYR A 321 -5.27 -12.18 -23.07
CA TYR A 321 -6.71 -12.48 -23.04
C TYR A 321 -7.55 -11.52 -23.87
N ILE A 322 -7.38 -10.20 -23.68
CA ILE A 322 -8.11 -9.19 -24.46
C ILE A 322 -7.85 -9.36 -25.98
N GLU A 323 -6.62 -9.65 -26.36
CA GLU A 323 -6.24 -9.87 -27.76
C GLU A 323 -6.89 -11.13 -28.38
N ILE A 324 -7.22 -12.13 -27.56
CA ILE A 324 -7.94 -13.34 -27.97
C ILE A 324 -9.44 -13.06 -28.04
N VAL A 325 -10.02 -12.59 -26.93
CA VAL A 325 -11.48 -12.46 -26.80
C VAL A 325 -12.08 -11.38 -27.69
N LYS A 326 -11.28 -10.39 -28.10
CA LYS A 326 -11.75 -9.31 -28.98
C LYS A 326 -12.39 -9.82 -30.28
N HIS A 327 -11.93 -10.95 -30.83
CA HIS A 327 -12.51 -11.52 -32.05
C HIS A 327 -13.96 -11.92 -31.84
N ARG A 328 -14.29 -12.55 -30.70
CA ARG A 328 -15.67 -12.89 -30.32
C ARG A 328 -16.52 -11.66 -30.03
N LEU A 329 -15.93 -10.66 -29.39
CA LEU A 329 -16.65 -9.42 -29.01
C LEU A 329 -17.01 -8.59 -30.25
N TYR A 330 -16.14 -8.54 -31.28
CA TYR A 330 -16.38 -7.79 -32.52
C TYR A 330 -17.20 -8.53 -33.56
N ARG A 331 -17.20 -9.87 -33.57
CA ARG A 331 -17.79 -10.70 -34.63
C ARG A 331 -18.73 -11.78 -34.10
N PRO A 332 -19.85 -11.39 -33.45
CA PRO A 332 -20.80 -12.35 -32.90
C PRO A 332 -21.39 -13.28 -33.96
N GLU A 333 -21.52 -12.82 -35.22
CA GLU A 333 -22.02 -13.61 -36.35
C GLU A 333 -21.12 -14.81 -36.71
N GLU A 334 -19.82 -14.73 -36.40
CA GLU A 334 -18.88 -15.84 -36.66
C GLU A 334 -18.76 -16.78 -35.45
N PHE A 335 -18.84 -16.25 -34.24
CA PHE A 335 -18.59 -17.00 -33.01
C PHE A 335 -19.86 -17.52 -32.34
N GLY A 336 -20.97 -16.79 -32.45
CA GLY A 336 -22.27 -17.04 -31.80
C GLY A 336 -22.47 -16.21 -30.55
N ASP A 337 -23.73 -16.11 -30.11
CA ASP A 337 -24.15 -15.27 -28.98
C ASP A 337 -23.61 -15.78 -27.64
N ILE A 338 -23.60 -17.11 -27.39
CA ILE A 338 -23.13 -17.70 -26.14
C ILE A 338 -21.63 -17.44 -25.94
N PRO A 339 -20.74 -17.74 -26.90
CA PRO A 339 -19.31 -17.40 -26.76
C PRO A 339 -19.05 -15.90 -26.59
N ARG A 340 -19.83 -15.04 -27.27
CA ARG A 340 -19.74 -13.60 -27.09
C ARG A 340 -20.13 -13.20 -25.67
N TYR A 341 -21.28 -13.69 -25.17
CA TYR A 341 -21.74 -13.43 -23.81
C TYR A 341 -20.74 -13.92 -22.77
N SER A 342 -20.14 -15.11 -22.96
CA SER A 342 -19.07 -15.63 -22.11
C SER A 342 -17.89 -14.63 -22.02
N GLY A 343 -17.46 -14.09 -23.14
CA GLY A 343 -16.43 -13.06 -23.20
C GLY A 343 -16.83 -11.78 -22.48
N GLN A 344 -18.06 -11.27 -22.72
CA GLN A 344 -18.60 -10.08 -22.04
C GLN A 344 -18.64 -10.27 -20.52
N LYS A 345 -19.21 -11.39 -20.05
CA LYS A 345 -19.28 -11.71 -18.61
C LYS A 345 -17.88 -11.77 -17.98
N THR A 346 -16.92 -12.35 -18.67
CA THR A 346 -15.55 -12.48 -18.20
C THR A 346 -14.86 -11.14 -18.09
N VAL A 347 -14.91 -10.30 -19.14
CA VAL A 347 -14.28 -8.97 -19.08
C VAL A 347 -14.94 -8.07 -18.05
N TYR A 348 -16.27 -8.13 -17.89
CA TYR A 348 -17.03 -7.42 -16.86
C TYR A 348 -16.57 -7.83 -15.46
N THR A 349 -16.50 -9.14 -15.19
CA THR A 349 -16.12 -9.67 -13.89
C THR A 349 -14.66 -9.34 -13.54
N ILE A 350 -13.72 -9.59 -14.46
CA ILE A 350 -12.30 -9.34 -14.20
C ILE A 350 -12.01 -7.85 -14.06
N LEU A 351 -12.61 -6.99 -14.90
CA LEU A 351 -12.39 -5.55 -14.77
C LEU A 351 -12.89 -5.03 -13.42
N TYR A 352 -14.07 -5.45 -12.98
CA TYR A 352 -14.59 -5.10 -11.66
C TYR A 352 -13.59 -5.44 -10.55
N LYS A 353 -13.09 -6.66 -10.55
CA LYS A 353 -12.12 -7.15 -9.56
C LYS A 353 -10.78 -6.43 -9.63
N LEU A 354 -10.27 -6.22 -10.84
CA LEU A 354 -9.04 -5.45 -11.05
C LEU A 354 -9.16 -4.01 -10.55
N LEU A 355 -10.32 -3.37 -10.75
CA LEU A 355 -10.56 -2.03 -10.21
C LEU A 355 -10.58 -2.03 -8.68
N GLN A 356 -11.18 -3.05 -8.04
CA GLN A 356 -11.13 -3.20 -6.59
C GLN A 356 -9.69 -3.36 -6.08
N ASP A 357 -8.90 -4.24 -6.68
CA ASP A 357 -7.53 -4.50 -6.26
C ASP A 357 -6.61 -3.29 -6.52
N PHE A 358 -6.74 -2.66 -7.70
CA PHE A 358 -5.98 -1.45 -8.03
C PHE A 358 -6.42 -0.23 -7.21
N SER A 359 -7.62 -0.17 -6.65
CA SER A 359 -8.09 0.99 -5.88
C SER A 359 -7.22 1.30 -4.65
N ILE A 360 -6.51 0.29 -4.13
CA ILE A 360 -5.54 0.43 -3.04
C ILE A 360 -4.38 1.36 -3.47
N PHE A 361 -3.97 1.28 -4.74
CA PHE A 361 -2.84 2.03 -5.31
C PHE A 361 -3.29 3.26 -6.10
N PHE A 362 -4.37 3.14 -6.86
CA PHE A 362 -4.91 4.13 -7.79
C PHE A 362 -6.33 4.54 -7.45
N PRO A 363 -6.56 5.18 -6.27
CA PRO A 363 -7.91 5.45 -5.78
C PRO A 363 -8.74 6.34 -6.70
N PHE A 364 -8.13 7.24 -7.47
CA PHE A 364 -8.87 8.21 -8.30
C PHE A 364 -9.33 7.61 -9.62
N ILE A 365 -8.41 7.02 -10.40
CA ILE A 365 -8.78 6.48 -11.72
C ILE A 365 -9.71 5.26 -11.60
N THR A 366 -9.53 4.43 -10.56
CA THR A 366 -10.40 3.27 -10.35
C THR A 366 -11.81 3.68 -9.95
N GLU A 367 -11.95 4.69 -9.11
CA GLU A 367 -13.25 5.26 -8.75
C GLU A 367 -13.96 5.82 -9.97
N GLU A 368 -13.29 6.62 -10.79
CA GLU A 368 -13.85 7.21 -12.01
C GLU A 368 -14.39 6.14 -12.96
N ILE A 369 -13.58 5.12 -13.26
CA ILE A 369 -13.99 4.02 -14.13
C ILE A 369 -15.14 3.23 -13.51
N TYR A 370 -15.08 2.98 -12.20
CA TYR A 370 -16.12 2.24 -11.50
C TYR A 370 -17.48 2.94 -11.55
N GLN A 371 -17.52 4.24 -11.30
CA GLN A 371 -18.76 5.01 -11.35
C GLN A 371 -19.36 5.07 -12.76
N GLU A 372 -18.50 5.09 -13.79
CA GLU A 372 -18.94 5.13 -15.19
C GLU A 372 -19.53 3.78 -15.64
N LEU A 373 -18.87 2.66 -15.31
CA LEU A 373 -19.25 1.33 -15.81
C LEU A 373 -20.28 0.59 -14.96
N TYR A 374 -20.14 0.65 -13.64
CA TYR A 374 -20.95 -0.18 -12.74
C TYR A 374 -22.13 0.56 -12.09
N ARG A 375 -22.10 1.90 -12.10
CA ARG A 375 -23.20 2.83 -11.72
C ARG A 375 -23.87 2.46 -10.38
N ASP A 376 -23.12 1.99 -9.40
CA ASP A 376 -23.65 1.50 -8.13
C ASP A 376 -23.97 2.61 -7.11
N ASN A 377 -23.80 3.90 -7.45
CA ASN A 377 -23.97 5.06 -6.56
C ASN A 377 -23.19 5.00 -5.23
N LYS A 378 -22.33 4.00 -5.06
CA LYS A 378 -21.42 3.84 -3.95
C LYS A 378 -20.00 3.96 -4.45
N SER A 379 -19.08 4.41 -3.60
CA SER A 379 -17.67 4.40 -3.94
C SER A 379 -17.14 2.97 -4.00
N ILE A 380 -16.20 2.70 -4.95
CA ILE A 380 -15.48 1.42 -5.01
C ILE A 380 -14.79 1.13 -3.67
N HIS A 381 -14.34 2.17 -2.96
CA HIS A 381 -13.67 2.07 -1.66
C HIS A 381 -14.59 1.60 -0.52
N LEU A 382 -15.89 1.52 -0.75
CA LEU A 382 -16.88 0.97 0.17
C LEU A 382 -17.35 -0.43 -0.23
N THR A 383 -16.80 -0.99 -1.29
CA THR A 383 -17.11 -2.35 -1.74
C THR A 383 -16.28 -3.37 -0.97
N GLU A 384 -16.87 -4.55 -0.78
CA GLU A 384 -16.17 -5.68 -0.15
C GLU A 384 -15.43 -6.49 -1.22
N ILE A 385 -14.13 -6.73 -1.03
CA ILE A 385 -13.34 -7.60 -1.89
C ILE A 385 -13.65 -9.06 -1.54
N LYS A 386 -14.48 -9.69 -2.36
CA LYS A 386 -14.84 -11.11 -2.22
C LYS A 386 -14.06 -11.93 -3.23
N PRO A 387 -13.28 -12.95 -2.81
CA PRO A 387 -12.53 -13.78 -3.74
C PRO A 387 -13.45 -14.55 -4.69
N LEU A 388 -13.02 -14.68 -5.93
CA LEU A 388 -13.68 -15.56 -6.90
C LEU A 388 -13.51 -17.02 -6.47
N GLN A 389 -14.51 -17.86 -6.80
CA GLN A 389 -14.50 -19.29 -6.47
C GLN A 389 -14.80 -20.11 -7.72
N PHE A 390 -13.74 -20.50 -8.43
CA PHE A 390 -13.80 -21.38 -9.59
C PHE A 390 -12.92 -22.61 -9.38
N ASN A 391 -13.19 -23.68 -10.11
CA ASN A 391 -12.36 -24.88 -10.12
C ASN A 391 -11.85 -25.14 -11.53
N PHE A 392 -10.92 -24.31 -12.01
CA PHE A 392 -10.39 -24.33 -13.38
C PHE A 392 -8.90 -24.69 -13.44
N ALA A 393 -8.42 -25.55 -12.56
CA ALA A 393 -7.01 -25.92 -12.47
C ALA A 393 -6.46 -26.54 -13.79
N LYS A 394 -7.28 -27.36 -14.50
CA LYS A 394 -6.94 -27.94 -15.80
C LYS A 394 -6.84 -26.85 -16.88
N GLU A 395 -7.81 -25.94 -16.87
CA GLU A 395 -7.88 -24.83 -17.83
C GLU A 395 -6.73 -23.85 -17.65
N ILE A 396 -6.32 -23.56 -16.42
CA ILE A 396 -5.15 -22.72 -16.13
C ILE A 396 -3.91 -23.34 -16.76
N LYS A 397 -3.61 -24.60 -16.42
CA LYS A 397 -2.39 -25.31 -16.89
C LYS A 397 -2.28 -25.38 -18.39
N ASN A 398 -3.36 -25.72 -19.07
CA ASN A 398 -3.35 -25.90 -20.53
C ASN A 398 -3.54 -24.57 -21.27
N GLY A 399 -4.25 -23.62 -20.67
CA GLY A 399 -4.38 -22.27 -21.18
C GLY A 399 -3.02 -21.54 -21.21
N ASP A 400 -2.21 -21.66 -20.16
CA ASP A 400 -0.83 -21.11 -20.16
C ASP A 400 -0.01 -21.66 -21.32
N LYS A 401 -0.12 -22.96 -21.65
CA LYS A 401 0.55 -23.56 -22.81
C LYS A 401 0.02 -23.02 -24.14
N ILE A 402 -1.29 -22.79 -24.24
CA ILE A 402 -1.87 -22.15 -25.43
C ILE A 402 -1.30 -20.74 -25.61
N ILE A 403 -1.15 -19.97 -24.53
CA ILE A 403 -0.54 -18.64 -24.56
C ILE A 403 0.93 -18.72 -24.99
N ASP A 404 1.68 -19.71 -24.49
CA ASP A 404 3.06 -19.94 -24.90
C ASP A 404 3.17 -20.23 -26.40
N ILE A 405 2.29 -21.08 -26.97
CA ILE A 405 2.24 -21.35 -28.40
C ILE A 405 1.93 -20.07 -29.19
N ILE A 406 0.94 -19.27 -28.74
CA ILE A 406 0.59 -17.99 -29.36
C ILE A 406 1.79 -17.04 -29.35
N SER A 407 2.50 -16.96 -28.23
CA SER A 407 3.68 -16.11 -28.07
C SER A 407 4.81 -16.52 -29.00
N GLN A 408 5.10 -17.83 -29.11
CA GLN A 408 6.13 -18.35 -30.04
C GLN A 408 5.77 -18.07 -31.49
N ALA A 409 4.50 -18.29 -31.88
CA ALA A 409 4.04 -18.00 -33.25
C ALA A 409 4.10 -16.50 -33.59
N ARG A 410 3.76 -15.60 -32.63
CA ARG A 410 3.92 -14.16 -32.81
C ARG A 410 5.40 -13.76 -32.89
N GLY A 411 6.26 -14.42 -32.10
CA GLY A 411 7.72 -14.24 -32.15
C GLY A 411 8.28 -14.59 -33.55
N GLU A 412 7.82 -15.69 -34.14
CA GLU A 412 8.25 -16.11 -35.48
C GLU A 412 7.85 -15.07 -36.55
N LYS A 413 6.63 -14.51 -36.49
CA LYS A 413 6.21 -13.40 -37.36
C LYS A 413 7.11 -12.18 -37.21
N SER A 414 7.42 -11.80 -35.97
CA SER A 414 8.26 -10.65 -35.67
C SER A 414 9.72 -10.83 -36.12
N ASN A 415 10.28 -12.02 -35.94
CA ASN A 415 11.64 -12.38 -36.41
C ASN A 415 11.77 -12.29 -37.94
N ASN A 416 10.66 -12.52 -38.63
CA ASN A 416 10.58 -12.37 -40.08
C ASN A 416 10.15 -10.96 -40.52
N ASN A 417 10.09 -9.97 -39.62
CA ASN A 417 9.63 -8.60 -39.85
C ASN A 417 8.22 -8.52 -40.49
N LEU A 418 7.33 -9.42 -40.11
CA LEU A 418 5.96 -9.50 -40.59
C LEU A 418 4.98 -8.90 -39.55
N SER A 419 3.83 -8.45 -40.07
CA SER A 419 2.72 -8.04 -39.22
C SER A 419 2.20 -9.23 -38.41
N LEU A 420 1.76 -8.97 -37.15
CA LEU A 420 1.07 -9.99 -36.35
C LEU A 420 -0.22 -10.50 -37.02
N LYS A 421 -0.78 -9.73 -37.96
CA LYS A 421 -1.96 -10.11 -38.78
C LYS A 421 -1.64 -10.98 -39.98
N THR A 422 -0.36 -11.16 -40.32
CA THR A 422 0.05 -12.04 -41.45
C THR A 422 -0.51 -13.46 -41.22
N PRO A 423 -1.23 -14.05 -42.18
CA PRO A 423 -1.78 -15.39 -42.02
C PRO A 423 -0.70 -16.44 -41.81
N ILE A 424 -1.03 -17.47 -41.03
CA ILE A 424 -0.26 -18.73 -40.96
C ILE A 424 -0.97 -19.73 -41.82
N LYS A 425 -0.38 -20.10 -42.95
CA LYS A 425 -0.94 -21.11 -43.88
C LYS A 425 -1.08 -22.45 -43.18
N VAL A 426 -0.01 -22.91 -42.50
CA VAL A 426 -0.01 -24.17 -41.76
C VAL A 426 0.69 -23.98 -40.41
N LEU A 427 -0.01 -24.33 -39.33
CA LEU A 427 0.58 -24.52 -38.01
C LEU A 427 0.50 -26.00 -37.64
N GLU A 428 1.64 -26.66 -37.49
CA GLU A 428 1.73 -28.04 -37.07
C GLU A 428 2.31 -28.16 -35.64
N LEU A 429 1.55 -28.79 -34.77
CA LEU A 429 1.89 -28.94 -33.36
C LEU A 429 1.90 -30.42 -32.94
N ASN A 430 2.91 -30.84 -32.20
CA ASN A 430 2.86 -32.06 -31.41
C ASN A 430 2.41 -31.67 -30.00
N VAL A 431 1.31 -32.26 -29.49
CA VAL A 431 0.70 -31.95 -28.22
C VAL A 431 0.22 -33.23 -27.54
N ASN A 432 0.21 -33.22 -26.19
CA ASN A 432 -0.42 -34.32 -25.45
C ASN A 432 -1.95 -34.24 -25.53
N GLU A 433 -2.65 -35.29 -25.13
CA GLU A 433 -4.10 -35.40 -25.27
C GLU A 433 -4.87 -34.29 -24.56
N ASP A 434 -4.44 -33.92 -23.32
CA ASP A 434 -5.08 -32.84 -22.55
C ASP A 434 -4.96 -31.49 -23.23
N LEU A 435 -3.80 -31.16 -23.78
CA LEU A 435 -3.59 -29.91 -24.50
C LEU A 435 -4.30 -29.91 -25.86
N LYS A 436 -4.37 -31.07 -26.53
CA LYS A 436 -5.16 -31.23 -27.76
C LYS A 436 -6.63 -30.95 -27.54
N GLU A 437 -7.20 -31.49 -26.45
CA GLU A 437 -8.59 -31.24 -26.07
C GLU A 437 -8.80 -29.73 -25.80
N ALA A 438 -7.85 -29.08 -25.08
CA ALA A 438 -7.91 -27.66 -24.77
C ALA A 438 -7.87 -26.78 -26.04
N ILE A 439 -6.96 -27.08 -26.97
CA ILE A 439 -6.86 -26.36 -28.25
C ILE A 439 -8.14 -26.54 -29.07
N ASN A 440 -8.68 -27.78 -29.15
CA ASN A 440 -9.92 -28.05 -29.87
C ASN A 440 -11.11 -27.31 -29.27
N SER A 441 -11.19 -27.22 -27.91
CA SER A 441 -12.23 -26.48 -27.19
C SER A 441 -12.15 -24.96 -27.37
N SER A 442 -10.99 -24.45 -27.79
CA SER A 442 -10.73 -23.02 -28.05
C SER A 442 -10.32 -22.73 -29.51
N VAL A 443 -10.56 -23.66 -30.43
CA VAL A 443 -10.01 -23.64 -31.79
C VAL A 443 -10.36 -22.38 -32.58
N LYS A 444 -11.59 -21.87 -32.43
CA LYS A 444 -12.01 -20.62 -33.07
C LYS A 444 -11.20 -19.42 -32.60
N ASP A 445 -11.07 -19.26 -31.27
CA ASP A 445 -10.27 -18.20 -30.65
C ASP A 445 -8.80 -18.32 -31.07
N PHE A 446 -8.24 -19.53 -31.00
CA PHE A 446 -6.85 -19.80 -31.30
C PHE A 446 -6.52 -19.49 -32.78
N LYS A 447 -7.36 -19.99 -33.71
CA LYS A 447 -7.19 -19.73 -35.17
C LYS A 447 -7.37 -18.24 -35.47
N ALA A 448 -8.38 -17.58 -34.92
CA ALA A 448 -8.61 -16.16 -35.17
C ALA A 448 -7.48 -15.26 -34.62
N THR A 449 -6.91 -15.59 -33.45
CA THR A 449 -5.82 -14.82 -32.84
C THR A 449 -4.53 -14.83 -33.62
N LEU A 450 -4.22 -15.97 -34.28
CA LEU A 450 -3.00 -16.17 -35.05
C LEU A 450 -3.21 -16.08 -36.56
N PHE A 451 -4.47 -15.94 -36.99
CA PHE A 451 -4.84 -15.96 -38.42
C PHE A 451 -4.41 -17.28 -39.10
N ILE A 452 -4.73 -18.43 -38.48
CA ILE A 452 -4.37 -19.77 -38.96
C ILE A 452 -5.40 -20.27 -39.96
N GLU A 453 -4.93 -20.69 -41.15
CA GLU A 453 -5.74 -21.38 -42.16
C GLU A 453 -5.87 -22.86 -41.80
N ASP A 454 -4.75 -23.57 -41.76
CA ASP A 454 -4.71 -25.00 -41.43
C ASP A 454 -3.97 -25.26 -40.09
N LEU A 455 -4.63 -26.00 -39.22
CA LEU A 455 -4.09 -26.42 -37.93
C LEU A 455 -3.99 -27.95 -37.88
N LEU A 456 -2.77 -28.46 -37.70
CA LEU A 456 -2.48 -29.88 -37.60
C LEU A 456 -2.02 -30.22 -36.19
N LEU A 457 -2.73 -31.13 -35.52
CA LEU A 457 -2.45 -31.55 -34.12
C LEU A 457 -2.06 -33.04 -34.13
N ASN A 458 -0.79 -33.31 -33.88
CA ASN A 458 -0.23 -34.65 -33.75
C ASN A 458 -0.09 -35.00 -32.26
N ASN A 459 -0.32 -36.26 -31.88
CA ASN A 459 -0.17 -36.73 -30.53
C ASN A 459 1.29 -36.94 -30.15
N THR A 460 1.66 -36.52 -28.95
CA THR A 460 2.95 -36.79 -28.30
C THR A 460 2.75 -37.09 -26.81
N ASN A 461 3.73 -37.74 -26.18
CA ASN A 461 3.78 -37.90 -24.73
C ASN A 461 4.45 -36.71 -24.04
N ASP A 462 5.13 -35.86 -24.79
CA ASP A 462 5.77 -34.64 -24.31
C ASP A 462 4.74 -33.50 -24.14
N ASP A 463 5.14 -32.42 -23.48
CA ASP A 463 4.25 -31.29 -23.22
C ASP A 463 3.69 -30.68 -24.51
N PHE A 464 4.52 -29.99 -25.29
CA PHE A 464 4.21 -29.58 -26.65
C PHE A 464 5.49 -29.20 -27.44
N LYS A 465 5.37 -29.26 -28.75
CA LYS A 465 6.40 -28.77 -29.67
C LYS A 465 5.74 -28.21 -30.93
N ILE A 466 6.20 -27.05 -31.37
CA ILE A 466 5.87 -26.51 -32.68
C ILE A 466 6.78 -27.20 -33.73
N ASN A 467 6.18 -27.98 -34.64
CA ASN A 467 6.91 -28.67 -35.69
C ASN A 467 7.10 -27.78 -36.91
N LYS A 468 6.04 -27.03 -37.28
CA LYS A 468 6.05 -26.19 -38.47
C LYS A 468 5.20 -24.95 -38.29
N ILE A 469 5.72 -23.79 -38.72
CA ILE A 469 4.96 -22.56 -38.94
C ILE A 469 5.23 -22.13 -40.40
N GLU A 470 4.21 -22.20 -41.24
CA GLU A 470 4.28 -21.74 -42.63
C GLU A 470 3.53 -20.41 -42.75
N LEU A 471 4.29 -19.33 -42.94
CA LEU A 471 3.76 -17.98 -43.04
C LEU A 471 3.36 -17.64 -44.48
N ASP A 472 2.27 -16.89 -44.67
CA ASP A 472 1.91 -16.34 -45.95
C ASP A 472 2.75 -15.09 -46.25
N LEU A 473 3.83 -15.25 -47.01
CA LEU A 473 4.74 -14.18 -47.37
C LEU A 473 4.22 -13.28 -48.49
N GLU A 474 3.12 -13.68 -49.16
CA GLU A 474 2.54 -12.95 -50.29
C GLU A 474 1.51 -11.90 -49.87
N SER A 475 0.99 -11.99 -48.64
CA SER A 475 0.04 -11.04 -48.07
C SER A 475 0.73 -9.83 -47.45
N LYS A 476 1.46 -9.05 -48.24
CA LYS A 476 2.08 -7.80 -47.84
C LYS A 476 1.12 -6.60 -47.94
#